data_2b50b5f8c2e928336db3f29298378ad9
#
_entry.id   2b50b5f8c2e928336db3f29298378ad9
#
_cell.length_a   1.000
_cell.length_b   1.000
_cell.length_c   1.000
_cell.angle_alpha   90.00
_cell.angle_beta   90.00
_cell.angle_gamma   90.00
#
_symmetry.space_group_name_H-M   'P 1'
#
loop_
_entity.id
_entity.type
_entity.pdbx_description
1 polymer ?
#
loop_
_entity_poly.entity_id
_entity_poly.type
_entity_poly.pdbx_seq_one_letter_code
_entity_poly.pdbx_strand_id
1 'polypeptide(L)'
;MTDADGVLREYPEDGGSSLREALSDILGAEAHFYRMTLKSKEYELFDFSMFVESEYGNAPEPVIPGVPEDALGEEILWRLMSATKKNPVSEEYELSLDAGVAIGDGRATAVYAETNDDGGINLTEIHFSTDDTGLITIIKSGEAETVMTFERGRRHRAVYHTPYMDFDMRLFAARVENTFTPGFGGEIHLDYALEIRGAAAHRTVMTMKFEPEEI
;
A
#
# COMPACT_ATOMS: atom_id res chain seq x y z
N MET A 1 1.73 14.16 -9.57
CA MET A 1 2.12 13.22 -10.63
C MET A 1 2.94 13.95 -11.68
N THR A 2 4.10 13.46 -12.04
CA THR A 2 4.90 14.00 -13.14
C THR A 2 4.52 13.23 -14.40
N ASP A 3 4.16 13.95 -15.46
CA ASP A 3 4.02 13.37 -16.78
C ASP A 3 5.39 12.93 -17.35
N ALA A 4 5.38 12.31 -18.54
CA ALA A 4 6.61 11.87 -19.21
C ALA A 4 7.65 12.99 -19.43
N ASP A 5 7.25 14.24 -19.30
CA ASP A 5 8.07 15.44 -19.47
C ASP A 5 8.47 16.10 -18.13
N GLY A 6 8.10 15.51 -16.96
CA GLY A 6 8.48 15.98 -15.63
C GLY A 6 7.69 17.20 -15.14
N VAL A 7 6.53 17.49 -15.71
CA VAL A 7 5.68 18.62 -15.32
C VAL A 7 4.74 18.22 -14.19
N LEU A 8 4.80 18.91 -13.04
CA LEU A 8 3.82 18.80 -11.97
C LEU A 8 2.47 19.35 -12.45
N ARG A 9 1.43 18.52 -12.48
CA ARG A 9 0.08 18.98 -12.78
C ARG A 9 -0.57 19.52 -11.52
N GLU A 10 -1.02 20.78 -11.56
CA GLU A 10 -1.86 21.37 -10.52
C GLU A 10 -3.29 20.84 -10.64
N TYR A 11 -3.88 20.45 -9.51
CA TYR A 11 -5.26 19.96 -9.43
C TYR A 11 -6.20 21.12 -9.09
N PRO A 12 -7.42 21.18 -9.67
CA PRO A 12 -8.39 22.21 -9.36
C PRO A 12 -8.96 22.06 -7.96
N GLU A 13 -9.15 23.17 -7.26
CA GLU A 13 -9.65 23.27 -5.89
C GLU A 13 -11.17 23.00 -5.73
N ASP A 14 -11.91 22.74 -6.82
CA ASP A 14 -13.37 22.67 -6.83
C ASP A 14 -13.88 21.22 -6.85
N GLY A 15 -14.61 20.83 -5.79
CA GLY A 15 -14.98 19.46 -5.47
C GLY A 15 -15.79 18.66 -6.52
N GLY A 16 -15.65 17.38 -6.49
CA GLY A 16 -16.53 16.34 -7.05
C GLY A 16 -16.47 16.12 -8.56
N SER A 17 -16.96 17.03 -9.39
CA SER A 17 -16.89 16.92 -10.85
C SER A 17 -15.49 17.13 -11.39
N SER A 18 -14.72 18.01 -10.76
CA SER A 18 -13.34 18.30 -11.10
C SER A 18 -12.39 17.13 -10.81
N LEU A 19 -12.65 16.33 -9.77
CA LEU A 19 -11.83 15.16 -9.44
C LEU A 19 -11.97 14.06 -10.51
N ARG A 20 -13.19 13.81 -10.99
CA ARG A 20 -13.42 12.84 -12.08
C ARG A 20 -12.79 13.29 -13.39
N GLU A 21 -12.88 14.58 -13.70
CA GLU A 21 -12.22 15.16 -14.89
C GLU A 21 -10.69 15.01 -14.76
N ALA A 22 -10.12 15.34 -13.60
CA ALA A 22 -8.69 15.17 -13.34
C ALA A 22 -8.26 13.68 -13.42
N LEU A 23 -9.04 12.75 -12.87
CA LEU A 23 -8.77 11.31 -12.99
C LEU A 23 -8.89 10.83 -14.44
N SER A 24 -9.88 11.33 -15.20
CA SER A 24 -10.01 11.03 -16.63
C SER A 24 -8.83 11.54 -17.44
N ASP A 25 -8.33 12.73 -17.14
CA ASP A 25 -7.14 13.30 -17.78
C ASP A 25 -5.86 12.50 -17.50
N ILE A 26 -5.74 11.99 -16.27
CA ILE A 26 -4.59 11.17 -15.85
C ILE A 26 -4.63 9.79 -16.52
N LEU A 27 -5.80 9.16 -16.56
CA LEU A 27 -5.98 7.78 -17.01
C LEU A 27 -6.27 7.68 -18.52
N GLY A 28 -6.70 8.77 -19.15
CA GLY A 28 -7.10 8.80 -20.56
C GLY A 28 -8.56 8.43 -20.80
N ALA A 29 -8.97 8.41 -22.06
CA ALA A 29 -10.38 8.29 -22.48
C ALA A 29 -11.05 6.93 -22.18
N GLU A 30 -10.30 5.91 -21.77
CA GLU A 30 -10.81 4.56 -21.46
C GLU A 30 -10.95 4.31 -19.93
N ALA A 31 -10.97 5.37 -19.12
CA ALA A 31 -11.14 5.23 -17.69
C ALA A 31 -12.58 4.85 -17.33
N HIS A 32 -12.72 3.81 -16.52
CA HIS A 32 -13.97 3.38 -15.91
C HIS A 32 -14.02 3.83 -14.45
N PHE A 33 -15.16 4.31 -13.99
CA PHE A 33 -15.31 4.75 -12.60
C PHE A 33 -15.98 3.67 -11.75
N TYR A 34 -15.46 3.56 -10.52
CA TYR A 34 -15.92 2.61 -9.51
C TYR A 34 -16.09 3.33 -8.19
N ARG A 35 -17.09 2.91 -7.42
CA ARG A 35 -17.13 3.19 -6.00
C ARG A 35 -16.15 2.25 -5.32
N MET A 36 -15.08 2.79 -4.73
CA MET A 36 -14.10 2.02 -4.00
C MET A 36 -14.34 2.13 -2.49
N THR A 37 -14.41 0.99 -1.82
CA THR A 37 -14.39 0.92 -0.35
C THR A 37 -13.04 0.38 0.08
N LEU A 38 -12.27 1.21 0.79
CA LEU A 38 -11.00 0.86 1.39
C LEU A 38 -11.20 0.58 2.87
N LYS A 39 -10.85 -0.62 3.32
CA LYS A 39 -10.83 -1.01 4.74
C LYS A 39 -9.42 -1.37 5.12
N SER A 40 -8.96 -0.82 6.23
CA SER A 40 -7.64 -1.16 6.77
C SER A 40 -7.72 -1.42 8.26
N LYS A 41 -7.03 -2.46 8.70
CA LYS A 41 -6.82 -2.80 10.12
C LYS A 41 -5.34 -2.90 10.37
N GLU A 42 -4.90 -2.20 11.38
CA GLU A 42 -3.52 -2.21 11.81
C GLU A 42 -3.38 -2.91 13.16
N TYR A 43 -2.30 -3.68 13.30
CA TYR A 43 -1.96 -4.43 14.50
C TYR A 43 -0.53 -4.10 14.86
N GLU A 44 -0.27 -3.77 16.13
CA GLU A 44 1.09 -3.66 16.61
C GLU A 44 1.78 -5.02 16.50
N LEU A 45 2.90 -5.05 15.81
CA LEU A 45 3.83 -6.16 15.93
C LEU A 45 4.58 -6.00 17.24
N PHE A 46 4.85 -7.12 17.92
CA PHE A 46 5.60 -7.11 19.17
C PHE A 46 6.92 -6.38 18.92
N ASP A 47 7.16 -5.31 19.66
CA ASP A 47 8.38 -4.54 19.54
C ASP A 47 9.57 -5.38 20.00
N PHE A 48 10.22 -6.01 19.04
CA PHE A 48 11.41 -6.81 19.29
C PHE A 48 12.57 -5.97 19.85
N SER A 49 12.54 -4.63 19.65
CA SER A 49 13.55 -3.72 20.20
C SER A 49 13.53 -3.72 21.74
N MET A 50 12.36 -3.82 22.37
CA MET A 50 12.25 -3.98 23.81
C MET A 50 12.86 -5.30 24.32
N PHE A 51 12.85 -6.36 23.50
CA PHE A 51 13.43 -7.64 23.86
C PHE A 51 14.96 -7.64 23.72
N VAL A 52 15.46 -6.96 22.71
CA VAL A 52 16.91 -6.83 22.44
C VAL A 52 17.58 -5.86 23.41
N GLU A 53 16.94 -4.76 23.76
CA GLU A 53 17.49 -3.79 24.74
C GLU A 53 17.52 -4.34 26.17
N SER A 54 16.58 -5.21 26.55
CA SER A 54 16.49 -5.69 27.92
C SER A 54 17.42 -6.85 28.26
N GLU A 55 17.75 -7.73 27.31
CA GLU A 55 18.55 -8.93 27.59
C GLU A 55 19.96 -8.95 26.99
N TYR A 56 20.19 -8.23 25.87
CA TYR A 56 21.43 -8.39 25.11
C TYR A 56 22.20 -7.11 24.78
N GLY A 57 21.79 -5.95 25.29
CA GLY A 57 22.50 -4.67 25.17
C GLY A 57 23.49 -4.58 24.01
N ASN A 58 23.13 -4.04 22.85
CA ASN A 58 24.00 -3.86 21.67
C ASN A 58 24.65 -5.12 21.07
N ALA A 59 24.11 -6.31 21.30
CA ALA A 59 24.60 -7.49 20.60
C ALA A 59 24.20 -7.41 19.12
N PRO A 60 25.14 -7.65 18.18
CA PRO A 60 24.79 -7.78 16.77
C PRO A 60 23.81 -8.94 16.61
N GLU A 61 22.86 -8.77 15.68
CA GLU A 61 21.89 -9.84 15.35
C GLU A 61 22.60 -11.18 15.24
N PRO A 62 22.06 -12.26 15.85
CA PRO A 62 22.69 -13.54 15.82
C PRO A 62 22.74 -14.05 14.36
N VAL A 63 23.92 -14.07 13.78
CA VAL A 63 24.16 -14.68 12.47
C VAL A 63 24.11 -16.20 12.65
N ILE A 64 23.04 -16.83 12.14
CA ILE A 64 22.95 -18.29 12.10
C ILE A 64 23.74 -18.79 10.88
N PRO A 65 24.83 -19.55 11.06
CA PRO A 65 25.63 -20.02 9.95
C PRO A 65 24.81 -20.88 8.97
N GLY A 66 24.90 -20.57 7.68
CA GLY A 66 24.28 -21.35 6.62
C GLY A 66 22.84 -20.99 6.27
N VAL A 67 22.23 -20.01 6.95
CA VAL A 67 20.92 -19.44 6.59
C VAL A 67 21.13 -18.05 5.99
N PRO A 68 20.61 -17.76 4.79
CA PRO A 68 20.66 -16.41 4.22
C PRO A 68 20.00 -15.41 5.17
N GLU A 69 20.60 -14.23 5.32
CA GLU A 69 20.11 -13.15 6.19
C GLU A 69 18.64 -12.80 5.88
N ASP A 70 18.29 -12.77 4.60
CA ASP A 70 16.92 -12.52 4.13
C ASP A 70 15.92 -13.62 4.53
N ALA A 71 16.35 -14.89 4.55
CA ALA A 71 15.49 -16.00 4.92
C ALA A 71 15.14 -16.03 6.41
N LEU A 72 16.07 -15.63 7.27
CA LEU A 72 15.81 -15.50 8.71
C LEU A 72 14.78 -14.41 9.00
N GLY A 73 14.91 -13.26 8.35
CA GLY A 73 13.97 -12.17 8.47
C GLY A 73 12.56 -12.57 8.08
N GLU A 74 12.40 -13.29 6.97
CA GLU A 74 11.09 -13.74 6.49
C GLU A 74 10.43 -14.74 7.45
N GLU A 75 11.17 -15.72 7.97
CA GLU A 75 10.63 -16.69 8.93
C GLU A 75 10.18 -16.02 10.22
N ILE A 76 10.94 -15.08 10.73
CA ILE A 76 10.57 -14.30 11.91
C ILE A 76 9.31 -13.49 11.64
N LEU A 77 9.23 -12.81 10.50
CA LEU A 77 8.05 -12.03 10.12
C LEU A 77 6.81 -12.91 9.98
N TRP A 78 6.91 -14.09 9.36
CA TRP A 78 5.81 -15.05 9.30
C TRP A 78 5.33 -15.47 10.69
N ARG A 79 6.24 -15.71 11.62
CA ARG A 79 5.91 -16.06 13.02
C ARG A 79 5.23 -14.90 13.74
N LEU A 80 5.77 -13.69 13.60
CA LEU A 80 5.20 -12.48 14.19
C LEU A 80 3.79 -12.22 13.64
N MET A 81 3.62 -12.24 12.33
CA MET A 81 2.32 -12.04 11.69
C MET A 81 1.29 -13.11 12.09
N SER A 82 1.73 -14.34 12.29
CA SER A 82 0.87 -15.42 12.77
C SER A 82 0.48 -15.23 14.23
N ALA A 83 1.37 -14.72 15.05
CA ALA A 83 1.12 -14.43 16.46
C ALA A 83 0.15 -13.25 16.64
N THR A 84 0.26 -12.20 15.79
CA THR A 84 -0.58 -10.99 15.89
C THR A 84 -2.05 -11.21 15.56
N LYS A 85 -2.44 -12.37 15.01
CA LYS A 85 -3.87 -12.69 14.80
C LYS A 85 -4.73 -12.64 16.07
N LYS A 86 -4.09 -12.68 17.23
CA LYS A 86 -4.75 -12.60 18.55
C LYS A 86 -4.60 -11.24 19.22
N ASN A 87 -3.84 -10.33 18.61
CA ASN A 87 -3.64 -9.00 19.19
C ASN A 87 -4.86 -8.12 18.91
N PRO A 88 -5.17 -7.17 19.79
CA PRO A 88 -6.20 -6.19 19.50
C PRO A 88 -5.79 -5.35 18.28
N VAL A 89 -6.80 -4.89 17.53
CA VAL A 89 -6.62 -3.92 16.47
C VAL A 89 -6.15 -2.60 17.11
N SER A 90 -5.03 -2.07 16.66
CA SER A 90 -4.50 -0.78 17.13
C SER A 90 -5.21 0.38 16.42
N GLU A 91 -5.47 0.23 15.12
CA GLU A 91 -6.16 1.20 14.30
C GLU A 91 -7.04 0.51 13.26
N GLU A 92 -8.22 1.04 13.03
CA GLU A 92 -9.12 0.58 11.99
C GLU A 92 -9.78 1.78 11.31
N TYR A 93 -9.76 1.80 9.98
CA TYR A 93 -10.48 2.82 9.23
C TYR A 93 -11.17 2.21 8.00
N GLU A 94 -12.25 2.90 7.59
CA GLU A 94 -12.99 2.59 6.37
C GLU A 94 -13.25 3.89 5.62
N LEU A 95 -12.90 3.91 4.33
CA LEU A 95 -13.10 5.04 3.43
C LEU A 95 -13.93 4.58 2.24
N SER A 96 -14.84 5.43 1.78
CA SER A 96 -15.58 5.24 0.53
C SER A 96 -15.24 6.38 -0.42
N LEU A 97 -14.65 6.05 -1.56
CA LEU A 97 -14.04 6.98 -2.50
C LEU A 97 -14.48 6.64 -3.92
N ASP A 98 -14.44 7.64 -4.80
CA ASP A 98 -14.52 7.42 -6.22
C ASP A 98 -13.12 7.07 -6.76
N ALA A 99 -13.01 5.99 -7.53
CA ALA A 99 -11.77 5.57 -8.16
C ALA A 99 -11.95 5.45 -9.67
N GLY A 100 -11.04 6.05 -10.42
CA GLY A 100 -10.90 5.81 -11.85
C GLY A 100 -10.02 4.60 -12.10
N VAL A 101 -10.39 3.72 -13.03
CA VAL A 101 -9.60 2.55 -13.41
C VAL A 101 -9.39 2.54 -14.92
N ALA A 102 -8.14 2.58 -15.34
CA ALA A 102 -7.73 2.34 -16.71
C ALA A 102 -7.23 0.91 -16.87
N ILE A 103 -7.58 0.28 -17.99
CA ILE A 103 -7.25 -1.11 -18.29
C ILE A 103 -6.60 -1.18 -19.66
N GLY A 104 -5.46 -1.86 -19.74
CA GLY A 104 -4.73 -2.08 -20.99
C GLY A 104 -3.70 -3.20 -20.84
N ASP A 105 -3.53 -4.01 -21.87
CA ASP A 105 -2.48 -5.04 -21.97
C ASP A 105 -2.41 -6.00 -20.77
N GLY A 106 -3.55 -6.44 -20.22
CA GLY A 106 -3.62 -7.33 -19.08
C GLY A 106 -3.24 -6.65 -17.74
N ARG A 107 -3.19 -5.32 -17.71
CA ARG A 107 -2.91 -4.52 -16.52
C ARG A 107 -4.04 -3.55 -16.23
N ALA A 108 -4.23 -3.25 -14.97
CA ALA A 108 -5.11 -2.20 -14.52
C ALA A 108 -4.34 -1.20 -13.64
N THR A 109 -4.70 0.06 -13.80
CA THR A 109 -4.26 1.14 -12.92
C THR A 109 -5.50 1.77 -12.32
N ALA A 110 -5.69 1.62 -11.02
CA ALA A 110 -6.71 2.33 -10.28
C ALA A 110 -6.10 3.58 -9.66
N VAL A 111 -6.83 4.70 -9.72
CA VAL A 111 -6.39 5.98 -9.15
C VAL A 111 -7.52 6.57 -8.32
N TYR A 112 -7.19 7.03 -7.12
CA TYR A 112 -8.10 7.79 -6.26
C TYR A 112 -7.36 8.91 -5.55
N ALA A 113 -8.12 9.88 -5.05
CA ALA A 113 -7.58 11.02 -4.33
C ALA A 113 -8.26 11.17 -2.96
N GLU A 114 -7.48 11.64 -2.01
CA GLU A 114 -7.90 11.96 -0.64
C GLU A 114 -7.55 13.42 -0.36
N THR A 115 -8.46 14.16 0.28
CA THR A 115 -8.19 15.53 0.70
C THR A 115 -7.73 15.53 2.15
N ASN A 116 -6.62 16.18 2.44
CA ASN A 116 -6.11 16.38 3.79
C ASN A 116 -6.91 17.47 4.53
N ASP A 117 -6.72 17.56 5.85
CA ASP A 117 -7.36 18.55 6.70
C ASP A 117 -6.99 20.01 6.33
N ASP A 118 -5.84 20.22 5.71
CA ASP A 118 -5.37 21.51 5.22
C ASP A 118 -5.81 21.83 3.77
N GLY A 119 -6.58 20.94 3.15
CA GLY A 119 -7.07 21.05 1.77
C GLY A 119 -6.11 20.55 0.71
N GLY A 120 -4.96 20.02 1.09
CA GLY A 120 -4.03 19.36 0.16
C GLY A 120 -4.62 18.05 -0.39
N ILE A 121 -4.23 17.69 -1.61
CA ILE A 121 -4.68 16.45 -2.26
C ILE A 121 -3.56 15.42 -2.26
N ASN A 122 -3.86 14.24 -1.73
CA ASN A 122 -3.02 13.06 -1.85
C ASN A 122 -3.59 12.15 -2.95
N LEU A 123 -2.77 11.75 -3.88
CA LEU A 123 -3.12 10.83 -4.94
C LEU A 123 -2.56 9.45 -4.63
N THR A 124 -3.36 8.42 -4.86
CA THR A 124 -2.91 7.03 -4.77
C THR A 124 -3.19 6.33 -6.09
N GLU A 125 -2.14 5.74 -6.66
CA GLU A 125 -2.22 4.88 -7.83
C GLU A 125 -1.98 3.43 -7.39
N ILE A 126 -2.78 2.50 -7.90
CA ILE A 126 -2.67 1.07 -7.62
C ILE A 126 -2.51 0.36 -8.95
N HIS A 127 -1.35 -0.23 -9.17
CA HIS A 127 -1.04 -1.00 -10.38
C HIS A 127 -1.13 -2.49 -10.08
N PHE A 128 -1.90 -3.22 -10.89
CA PHE A 128 -2.07 -4.66 -10.73
C PHE A 128 -2.34 -5.34 -12.07
N SER A 129 -2.07 -6.65 -12.16
CA SER A 129 -2.42 -7.46 -13.34
C SER A 129 -3.88 -7.88 -13.25
N THR A 130 -4.56 -7.94 -14.38
CA THR A 130 -5.92 -8.52 -14.47
C THR A 130 -5.88 -10.04 -14.64
N ASP A 131 -4.72 -10.60 -15.01
CA ASP A 131 -4.55 -12.03 -15.30
C ASP A 131 -3.73 -12.77 -14.25
N ASP A 132 -2.90 -12.03 -13.47
CA ASP A 132 -2.04 -12.57 -12.42
C ASP A 132 -2.24 -11.78 -11.12
N THR A 133 -2.44 -12.50 -10.02
CA THR A 133 -2.66 -11.91 -8.70
C THR A 133 -1.36 -11.69 -7.90
N GLY A 134 -0.18 -11.92 -8.54
CA GLY A 134 1.09 -12.06 -7.82
C GLY A 134 1.76 -10.77 -7.38
N LEU A 135 1.54 -9.66 -8.10
CA LEU A 135 2.23 -8.39 -7.86
C LEU A 135 1.26 -7.21 -7.85
N ILE A 136 1.34 -6.40 -6.78
CA ILE A 136 0.60 -5.14 -6.67
C ILE A 136 1.59 -4.05 -6.28
N THR A 137 1.51 -2.89 -6.97
CA THR A 137 2.30 -1.72 -6.61
C THR A 137 1.36 -0.57 -6.27
N ILE A 138 1.57 0.04 -5.12
CA ILE A 138 0.84 1.23 -4.67
C ILE A 138 1.82 2.39 -4.66
N ILE A 139 1.47 3.45 -5.38
CA ILE A 139 2.22 4.70 -5.44
C ILE A 139 1.38 5.76 -4.75
N LYS A 140 1.94 6.40 -3.75
CA LYS A 140 1.34 7.57 -3.09
C LYS A 140 2.13 8.82 -3.45
N SER A 141 1.42 9.89 -3.75
CA SER A 141 2.00 11.21 -4.03
C SER A 141 1.14 12.31 -3.41
N GLY A 142 1.78 13.42 -3.01
CA GLY A 142 1.15 14.55 -2.31
C GLY A 142 2.04 15.04 -1.18
N GLU A 143 1.51 15.16 0.03
CA GLU A 143 2.30 15.57 1.21
C GLU A 143 3.42 14.58 1.54
N ALA A 144 3.17 13.29 1.28
CA ALA A 144 4.18 12.26 1.39
C ALA A 144 4.19 11.39 0.13
N GLU A 145 5.38 10.93 -0.26
CA GLU A 145 5.57 10.14 -1.47
C GLU A 145 6.17 8.78 -1.13
N THR A 146 5.63 7.74 -1.73
CA THR A 146 6.19 6.39 -1.60
C THR A 146 5.76 5.48 -2.74
N VAL A 147 6.60 4.49 -3.03
CA VAL A 147 6.28 3.37 -3.93
C VAL A 147 6.40 2.09 -3.13
N MET A 148 5.27 1.41 -2.95
CA MET A 148 5.17 0.18 -2.19
C MET A 148 4.84 -0.98 -3.13
N THR A 149 5.67 -2.01 -3.12
CA THR A 149 5.47 -3.21 -3.93
C THR A 149 5.13 -4.39 -3.02
N PHE A 150 4.07 -5.11 -3.37
CA PHE A 150 3.57 -6.27 -2.65
C PHE A 150 3.62 -7.50 -3.55
N GLU A 151 4.41 -8.47 -3.14
CA GLU A 151 4.51 -9.79 -3.77
C GLU A 151 4.47 -10.84 -2.66
N ARG A 152 3.58 -11.82 -2.79
CA ARG A 152 3.35 -12.80 -1.73
C ARG A 152 4.63 -13.55 -1.37
N GLY A 153 4.96 -13.55 -0.06
CA GLY A 153 6.12 -14.23 0.49
C GLY A 153 7.44 -13.54 0.20
N ARG A 154 7.44 -12.32 -0.33
CA ARG A 154 8.65 -11.55 -0.61
C ARG A 154 8.70 -10.26 0.19
N ARG A 155 9.93 -9.82 0.42
CA ARG A 155 10.25 -8.56 1.06
C ARG A 155 10.72 -7.56 0.03
N HIS A 156 10.06 -6.40 -0.02
CA HIS A 156 10.42 -5.29 -0.87
C HIS A 156 10.84 -4.08 -0.02
N ARG A 157 11.83 -3.34 -0.52
CA ARG A 157 12.26 -2.07 0.07
C ARG A 157 11.45 -0.95 -0.52
N ALA A 158 11.06 0.01 0.32
CA ALA A 158 10.45 1.26 -0.06
C ALA A 158 11.11 2.41 0.69
N VAL A 159 10.95 3.62 0.17
CA VAL A 159 11.30 4.85 0.88
C VAL A 159 10.04 5.67 1.03
N TYR A 160 9.78 6.15 2.23
CA TYR A 160 8.69 7.06 2.51
C TYR A 160 9.28 8.46 2.65
N HIS A 161 9.03 9.29 1.65
CA HIS A 161 9.49 10.66 1.59
C HIS A 161 8.46 11.57 2.25
N THR A 162 8.88 12.36 3.20
CA THR A 162 8.07 13.42 3.80
C THR A 162 8.78 14.76 3.67
N PRO A 163 8.09 15.89 3.85
CA PRO A 163 8.74 17.22 3.83
C PRO A 163 9.86 17.39 4.87
N TYR A 164 9.90 16.51 5.87
CA TYR A 164 10.83 16.63 7.00
C TYR A 164 11.99 15.64 6.94
N MET A 165 11.74 14.42 6.47
CA MET A 165 12.76 13.36 6.42
C MET A 165 12.28 12.16 5.59
N ASP A 166 13.25 11.36 5.15
CA ASP A 166 13.02 10.08 4.49
C ASP A 166 13.07 8.94 5.49
N PHE A 167 12.16 7.98 5.33
CA PHE A 167 12.16 6.75 6.10
C PHE A 167 12.43 5.55 5.20
N ASP A 168 13.47 4.79 5.53
CA ASP A 168 13.67 3.45 4.96
C ASP A 168 12.61 2.51 5.51
N MET A 169 11.85 1.89 4.60
CA MET A 169 10.83 0.91 4.93
C MET A 169 11.11 -0.41 4.21
N ARG A 170 10.64 -1.49 4.80
CA ARG A 170 10.55 -2.79 4.15
C ARG A 170 9.14 -3.33 4.35
N LEU A 171 8.63 -3.97 3.30
CA LEU A 171 7.28 -4.52 3.26
C LEU A 171 7.39 -6.01 3.01
N PHE A 172 6.82 -6.82 3.88
CA PHE A 172 6.72 -8.26 3.70
C PHE A 172 5.25 -8.65 3.57
N ALA A 173 4.82 -9.08 2.39
CA ALA A 173 3.43 -9.44 2.13
C ALA A 173 3.19 -10.93 2.36
N ALA A 174 2.38 -11.26 3.38
CA ALA A 174 1.94 -12.62 3.64
C ALA A 174 0.80 -13.05 2.71
N ARG A 175 -0.04 -12.09 2.30
CA ARG A 175 -1.16 -12.32 1.39
C ARG A 175 -1.25 -11.20 0.40
N VAL A 176 -1.37 -11.55 -0.87
CA VAL A 176 -1.66 -10.66 -1.99
C VAL A 176 -2.68 -11.38 -2.85
N GLU A 177 -3.89 -10.85 -2.91
CA GLU A 177 -4.98 -11.43 -3.70
C GLU A 177 -5.68 -10.32 -4.47
N ASN A 178 -6.04 -10.62 -5.70
CA ASN A 178 -6.77 -9.74 -6.59
C ASN A 178 -7.85 -10.55 -7.31
N THR A 179 -9.10 -10.12 -7.15
CA THR A 179 -10.27 -10.72 -7.82
C THR A 179 -10.94 -9.72 -8.76
N PHE A 180 -10.28 -8.58 -9.02
CA PHE A 180 -10.82 -7.55 -9.89
C PHE A 180 -11.02 -8.08 -11.32
N THR A 181 -12.21 -7.86 -11.83
CA THR A 181 -12.58 -8.21 -13.21
C THR A 181 -13.10 -6.96 -13.90
N PRO A 182 -12.54 -6.58 -15.06
CA PRO A 182 -13.00 -5.43 -15.83
C PRO A 182 -14.52 -5.41 -16.04
N GLY A 183 -15.16 -4.28 -15.75
CA GLY A 183 -16.60 -4.10 -15.87
C GLY A 183 -17.45 -4.69 -14.75
N PHE A 184 -16.91 -5.59 -13.92
CA PHE A 184 -17.62 -6.22 -12.82
C PHE A 184 -17.13 -5.76 -11.44
N GLY A 185 -15.93 -5.18 -11.37
CA GLY A 185 -15.28 -4.85 -10.11
C GLY A 185 -14.62 -6.05 -9.47
N GLY A 186 -14.51 -6.05 -8.14
CA GLY A 186 -13.86 -7.11 -7.37
C GLY A 186 -13.10 -6.54 -6.17
N GLU A 187 -12.18 -7.33 -5.62
CA GLU A 187 -11.45 -6.97 -4.42
C GLU A 187 -9.95 -7.19 -4.58
N ILE A 188 -9.16 -6.28 -4.01
CA ILE A 188 -7.74 -6.45 -3.75
C ILE A 188 -7.58 -6.63 -2.24
N HIS A 189 -6.88 -7.69 -1.84
CA HIS A 189 -6.64 -7.98 -0.44
C HIS A 189 -5.14 -8.13 -0.17
N LEU A 190 -4.64 -7.32 0.76
CA LEU A 190 -3.25 -7.28 1.21
C LEU A 190 -3.17 -7.59 2.70
N ASP A 191 -2.23 -8.47 3.10
CA ASP A 191 -1.86 -8.72 4.49
C ASP A 191 -0.33 -8.66 4.56
N TYR A 192 0.20 -7.60 5.18
CA TYR A 192 1.62 -7.33 5.16
C TYR A 192 2.15 -6.78 6.48
N ALA A 193 3.43 -7.02 6.71
CA ALA A 193 4.19 -6.38 7.77
C ALA A 193 4.99 -5.21 7.20
N LEU A 194 4.98 -4.11 7.93
CA LEU A 194 5.80 -2.93 7.68
C LEU A 194 6.94 -2.89 8.69
N GLU A 195 8.16 -2.74 8.19
CA GLU A 195 9.36 -2.51 8.97
C GLU A 195 9.88 -1.09 8.70
N ILE A 196 10.20 -0.37 9.76
CA ILE A 196 10.79 0.96 9.68
C ILE A 196 12.13 0.91 10.39
N ARG A 197 13.21 1.34 9.69
CA ARG A 197 14.58 1.35 10.22
C ARG A 197 15.04 -0.02 10.76
N GLY A 198 14.57 -1.12 10.17
CA GLY A 198 14.94 -2.48 10.56
C GLY A 198 14.16 -3.05 11.76
N ALA A 199 13.23 -2.30 12.33
CA ALA A 199 12.31 -2.80 13.34
C ALA A 199 10.96 -3.10 12.71
N ALA A 200 10.37 -4.27 13.00
CA ALA A 200 8.99 -4.55 12.60
C ALA A 200 8.05 -3.64 13.40
N ALA A 201 7.31 -2.78 12.69
CA ALA A 201 6.45 -1.78 13.31
C ALA A 201 5.01 -2.25 13.40
N HIS A 202 4.41 -2.62 12.27
CA HIS A 202 2.98 -2.90 12.17
C HIS A 202 2.69 -4.04 11.20
N ARG A 203 1.58 -4.76 11.45
CA ARG A 203 0.92 -5.59 10.46
C ARG A 203 -0.34 -4.90 10.01
N THR A 204 -0.50 -4.77 8.72
CA THR A 204 -1.69 -4.16 8.10
C THR A 204 -2.45 -5.21 7.30
N VAL A 205 -3.75 -5.28 7.53
CA VAL A 205 -4.69 -6.03 6.69
C VAL A 205 -5.56 -5.02 5.97
N MET A 206 -5.42 -4.96 4.65
CA MET A 206 -6.09 -3.99 3.80
C MET A 206 -6.96 -4.70 2.78
N THR A 207 -8.17 -4.20 2.58
CA THR A 207 -9.07 -4.64 1.52
C THR A 207 -9.58 -3.43 0.76
N MET A 208 -9.45 -3.47 -0.56
CA MET A 208 -9.98 -2.47 -1.48
C MET A 208 -11.03 -3.15 -2.36
N LYS A 209 -12.29 -2.78 -2.18
CA LYS A 209 -13.43 -3.30 -2.96
C LYS A 209 -13.83 -2.28 -4.00
N PHE A 210 -13.92 -2.73 -5.25
CA PHE A 210 -14.35 -1.91 -6.39
C PHE A 210 -15.73 -2.38 -6.84
N GLU A 211 -16.70 -1.48 -6.82
CA GLU A 211 -18.07 -1.71 -7.29
C GLU A 211 -18.33 -0.78 -8.47
N PRO A 212 -18.74 -1.32 -9.66
CA PRO A 212 -19.04 -0.48 -10.81
C PRO A 212 -20.13 0.54 -10.43
N GLU A 213 -19.98 1.77 -10.87
CA GLU A 213 -21.09 2.72 -10.76
C GLU A 213 -22.20 2.34 -11.74
N GLU A 214 -23.43 2.30 -11.27
CA GLU A 214 -24.60 2.19 -12.14
C GLU A 214 -24.72 3.49 -12.95
N ILE A 215 -24.71 3.35 -14.28
CA ILE A 215 -24.86 4.45 -15.23
C ILE A 215 -26.34 4.87 -15.30
#